data_007aa58d5af6f481a4e22576feda478f
#
_entry.id   007aa58d5af6f481a4e22576feda478f
#
_cell.length_a   1.000
_cell.length_b   1.000
_cell.length_c   1.000
_cell.angle_alpha   90.00
_cell.angle_beta   90.00
_cell.angle_gamma   90.00
#
_symmetry.space_group_name_H-M   'P 1'
#
loop_
_entity.id
_entity.type
_entity.pdbx_description
1 polymer ?
#
loop_
_entity_poly.entity_id
_entity_poly.type
_entity_poly.pdbx_seq_one_letter_code
_entity_poly.pdbx_strand_id
1 'polypeptide(L)'
;MLVNNVFSGVRAIRDAYGEPFWKSEPDVWDAINNVGLRSHYVASIYAARLMSTQKQGIICTISSWGGLSYIFGAAYGAGKSACDRLSSDMAVELKQDNIAAISIWPGIVGTEQITAFAAETDTGSPEGNWADGYNWETPLLAGRAIAALTSDPKVMQYTGKMQIVAELAEKYNLVDRDGNRPASLRSLRFILPFAFAPFRKYAKLIPNVKLPWFLLLWGMLRSPKI
;
A
#
# COMPACT_ATOMS: atom_id res chain seq x y z
N MET A 1 -13.97 8.86 -11.71
CA MET A 1 -12.95 8.27 -10.82
C MET A 1 -13.00 6.75 -10.89
N LEU A 2 -11.84 6.10 -10.92
CA LEU A 2 -11.66 4.65 -10.74
C LEU A 2 -10.81 4.40 -9.50
N VAL A 3 -11.19 3.43 -8.66
CA VAL A 3 -10.36 2.93 -7.56
C VAL A 3 -10.12 1.43 -7.76
N ASN A 4 -8.91 1.08 -8.13
CA ASN A 4 -8.44 -0.30 -8.28
C ASN A 4 -8.06 -0.84 -6.90
N ASN A 5 -8.99 -1.50 -6.23
CA ASN A 5 -8.82 -1.99 -4.85
C ASN A 5 -8.95 -3.50 -4.72
N VAL A 6 -9.52 -4.19 -5.70
CA VAL A 6 -9.82 -5.63 -5.60
C VAL A 6 -8.54 -6.45 -5.50
N PHE A 7 -8.49 -7.35 -4.52
CA PHE A 7 -7.35 -8.24 -4.30
C PHE A 7 -7.83 -9.59 -3.76
N SER A 8 -7.44 -10.70 -4.39
CA SER A 8 -7.86 -12.05 -4.02
C SER A 8 -6.75 -12.91 -3.39
N GLY A 9 -5.52 -12.39 -3.32
CA GLY A 9 -4.34 -13.16 -2.94
C GLY A 9 -4.17 -13.43 -1.45
N VAL A 10 -5.02 -12.93 -0.54
CA VAL A 10 -4.81 -13.05 0.91
C VAL A 10 -4.70 -14.50 1.35
N ARG A 11 -5.58 -15.38 0.84
CA ARG A 11 -5.55 -16.81 1.16
C ARG A 11 -4.28 -17.48 0.65
N ALA A 12 -3.90 -17.23 -0.61
CA ALA A 12 -2.68 -17.80 -1.19
C ALA A 12 -1.41 -17.34 -0.46
N ILE A 13 -1.39 -16.06 -0.02
CA ILE A 13 -0.30 -15.53 0.81
C ILE A 13 -0.26 -16.25 2.15
N ARG A 14 -1.40 -16.44 2.82
CA ARG A 14 -1.47 -17.14 4.11
C ARG A 14 -0.97 -18.56 3.99
N ASP A 15 -1.46 -19.30 2.99
CA ASP A 15 -1.15 -20.72 2.80
C ASP A 15 0.34 -20.93 2.41
N ALA A 16 1.00 -19.94 1.80
CA ALA A 16 2.42 -19.94 1.44
C ALA A 16 3.32 -19.18 2.44
N TYR A 17 2.77 -18.68 3.54
CA TYR A 17 3.51 -17.80 4.47
C TYR A 17 4.67 -18.54 5.15
N GLY A 18 5.86 -17.90 5.11
CA GLY A 18 7.08 -18.49 5.68
C GLY A 18 7.80 -19.49 4.76
N GLU A 19 7.16 -19.96 3.69
CA GLU A 19 7.81 -20.85 2.73
C GLU A 19 8.60 -20.07 1.66
N PRO A 20 9.76 -20.57 1.24
CA PRO A 20 10.51 -19.94 0.16
C PRO A 20 9.78 -20.13 -1.18
N PHE A 21 9.86 -19.12 -2.07
CA PHE A 21 9.06 -19.05 -3.30
C PHE A 21 9.22 -20.26 -4.23
N TRP A 22 10.37 -20.94 -4.21
CA TRP A 22 10.61 -22.11 -5.07
C TRP A 22 9.90 -23.39 -4.59
N LYS A 23 9.24 -23.34 -3.44
CA LYS A 23 8.35 -24.40 -2.94
C LYS A 23 6.88 -24.10 -3.24
N SER A 24 6.57 -22.89 -3.70
CA SER A 24 5.20 -22.50 -4.04
C SER A 24 4.85 -22.97 -5.45
N GLU A 25 3.58 -23.34 -5.66
CA GLU A 25 3.06 -23.65 -6.98
C GLU A 25 2.81 -22.35 -7.78
N PRO A 26 2.86 -22.40 -9.15
CA PRO A 26 2.64 -21.21 -9.99
C PRO A 26 1.28 -20.52 -9.79
N ASP A 27 0.27 -21.24 -9.32
CA ASP A 27 -1.07 -20.72 -9.04
C ASP A 27 -1.09 -19.68 -7.92
N VAL A 28 -0.09 -19.65 -7.03
CA VAL A 28 0.12 -18.58 -6.05
C VAL A 28 0.32 -17.24 -6.75
N TRP A 29 1.09 -17.22 -7.84
CA TRP A 29 1.25 -16.03 -8.68
C TRP A 29 -0.07 -15.59 -9.27
N ASP A 30 -0.85 -16.51 -9.82
CA ASP A 30 -2.13 -16.21 -10.47
C ASP A 30 -3.16 -15.70 -9.45
N ALA A 31 -3.26 -16.30 -8.27
CA ALA A 31 -4.14 -15.86 -7.20
C ALA A 31 -3.85 -14.43 -6.74
N ILE A 32 -2.56 -14.05 -6.68
CA ILE A 32 -2.12 -12.72 -6.26
C ILE A 32 -2.29 -11.69 -7.39
N ASN A 33 -1.85 -12.02 -8.62
CA ASN A 33 -1.62 -11.02 -9.66
C ASN A 33 -2.72 -10.96 -10.72
N ASN A 34 -3.53 -12.00 -10.95
CA ASN A 34 -4.63 -11.92 -11.91
C ASN A 34 -5.72 -10.93 -11.46
N VAL A 35 -6.04 -10.91 -10.17
CA VAL A 35 -6.99 -9.94 -9.61
C VAL A 35 -6.28 -8.69 -9.10
N GLY A 36 -5.12 -8.82 -8.44
CA GLY A 36 -4.41 -7.71 -7.80
C GLY A 36 -3.58 -6.82 -8.74
N LEU A 37 -3.34 -7.23 -10.00
CA LEU A 37 -2.56 -6.47 -10.97
C LEU A 37 -3.24 -6.42 -12.33
N ARG A 38 -3.46 -7.61 -12.97
CA ARG A 38 -4.03 -7.66 -14.32
C ARG A 38 -5.41 -7.01 -14.38
N SER A 39 -6.28 -7.26 -13.40
CA SER A 39 -7.61 -6.63 -13.37
C SER A 39 -7.54 -5.12 -13.25
N HIS A 40 -6.58 -4.60 -12.48
CA HIS A 40 -6.35 -3.16 -12.35
C HIS A 40 -5.96 -2.53 -13.68
N TYR A 41 -5.07 -3.18 -14.44
CA TYR A 41 -4.71 -2.71 -15.77
C TYR A 41 -5.91 -2.70 -16.72
N VAL A 42 -6.67 -3.79 -16.78
CA VAL A 42 -7.87 -3.90 -17.64
C VAL A 42 -8.91 -2.85 -17.29
N ALA A 43 -9.24 -2.68 -16.00
CA ALA A 43 -10.18 -1.66 -15.55
C ALA A 43 -9.69 -0.25 -15.90
N SER A 44 -8.39 0.01 -15.77
CA SER A 44 -7.79 1.29 -16.11
C SER A 44 -7.90 1.61 -17.60
N ILE A 45 -7.74 0.63 -18.50
CA ILE A 45 -7.96 0.83 -19.95
C ILE A 45 -9.37 1.38 -20.23
N TYR A 46 -10.38 0.72 -19.71
CA TYR A 46 -11.76 1.13 -19.96
C TYR A 46 -12.12 2.47 -19.31
N ALA A 47 -11.66 2.70 -18.09
CA ALA A 47 -11.85 3.97 -17.41
C ALA A 47 -11.12 5.12 -18.13
N ALA A 48 -9.88 4.91 -18.56
CA ALA A 48 -9.10 5.90 -19.29
C ALA A 48 -9.77 6.32 -20.61
N ARG A 49 -10.34 5.38 -21.37
CA ARG A 49 -11.10 5.68 -22.60
C ARG A 49 -12.26 6.65 -22.36
N LEU A 50 -13.00 6.45 -21.26
CA LEU A 50 -14.10 7.35 -20.89
C LEU A 50 -13.57 8.71 -20.41
N MET A 51 -12.55 8.69 -19.53
CA MET A 51 -11.97 9.90 -18.97
C MET A 51 -11.26 10.77 -20.00
N SER A 52 -10.58 10.18 -20.99
CA SER A 52 -9.91 10.91 -22.08
C SER A 52 -10.91 11.68 -22.95
N THR A 53 -12.12 11.14 -23.16
CA THR A 53 -13.20 11.88 -23.84
C THR A 53 -13.64 13.09 -23.03
N GLN A 54 -13.67 12.98 -21.71
CA GLN A 54 -14.08 14.05 -20.79
C GLN A 54 -12.94 15.04 -20.46
N LYS A 55 -11.69 14.72 -20.82
CA LYS A 55 -10.47 15.47 -20.44
C LYS A 55 -10.35 15.71 -18.94
N GLN A 56 -10.85 14.76 -18.16
CA GLN A 56 -10.85 14.80 -16.70
C GLN A 56 -11.00 13.42 -16.12
N GLY A 57 -10.19 13.08 -15.13
CA GLY A 57 -10.32 11.81 -14.44
C GLY A 57 -9.27 11.57 -13.37
N ILE A 58 -9.53 10.52 -12.55
CA ILE A 58 -8.59 10.07 -11.53
C ILE A 58 -8.66 8.55 -11.46
N ILE A 59 -7.49 7.91 -11.54
CA ILE A 59 -7.28 6.49 -11.32
C ILE A 59 -6.42 6.32 -10.06
N CYS A 60 -6.96 5.73 -9.01
CA CYS A 60 -6.24 5.36 -7.80
C CYS A 60 -6.02 3.86 -7.79
N THR A 61 -4.78 3.40 -7.66
CA THR A 61 -4.44 1.98 -7.55
C THR A 61 -3.92 1.67 -6.15
N ILE A 62 -4.58 0.74 -5.44
CA ILE A 62 -4.15 0.32 -4.11
C ILE A 62 -2.96 -0.62 -4.22
N SER A 63 -1.82 -0.10 -3.83
CA SER A 63 -0.56 -0.82 -3.75
C SER A 63 -0.17 -1.05 -2.29
N SER A 64 1.10 -1.20 -2.00
CA SER A 64 1.61 -1.49 -0.66
C SER A 64 3.09 -1.18 -0.55
N TRP A 65 3.55 -0.94 0.68
CA TRP A 65 4.97 -0.96 1.06
C TRP A 65 5.69 -2.22 0.58
N GLY A 66 4.98 -3.35 0.44
CA GLY A 66 5.51 -4.59 -0.13
C GLY A 66 6.04 -4.48 -1.56
N GLY A 67 5.70 -3.41 -2.29
CA GLY A 67 6.32 -3.09 -3.59
C GLY A 67 7.77 -2.65 -3.49
N LEU A 68 8.20 -2.21 -2.30
CA LEU A 68 9.56 -1.79 -2.02
C LEU A 68 10.30 -2.70 -1.04
N SER A 69 9.64 -3.32 -0.09
CA SER A 69 10.22 -4.14 0.96
C SER A 69 9.72 -5.57 0.87
N TYR A 70 10.54 -6.53 1.31
CA TYR A 70 10.12 -7.93 1.33
C TYR A 70 9.04 -8.16 2.39
N ILE A 71 7.80 -8.31 1.92
CA ILE A 71 6.63 -8.62 2.73
C ILE A 71 5.79 -9.64 1.96
N PHE A 72 5.32 -10.69 2.62
CA PHE A 72 4.40 -11.68 2.06
C PHE A 72 4.88 -12.42 0.80
N GLY A 73 6.20 -12.49 0.57
CA GLY A 73 6.80 -13.30 -0.47
C GLY A 73 6.99 -12.60 -1.83
N ALA A 74 7.71 -13.27 -2.72
CA ALA A 74 8.18 -12.71 -4.00
C ALA A 74 7.04 -12.33 -4.95
N ALA A 75 5.99 -13.15 -5.07
CA ALA A 75 4.86 -12.89 -5.96
C ALA A 75 4.07 -11.64 -5.55
N TYR A 76 3.91 -11.42 -4.24
CA TYR A 76 3.25 -10.22 -3.71
C TYR A 76 4.08 -8.97 -3.97
N GLY A 77 5.37 -8.99 -3.62
CA GLY A 77 6.27 -7.86 -3.81
C GLY A 77 6.35 -7.44 -5.28
N ALA A 78 6.52 -8.40 -6.19
CA ALA A 78 6.55 -8.15 -7.63
C ALA A 78 5.24 -7.51 -8.12
N GLY A 79 4.08 -8.05 -7.70
CA GLY A 79 2.78 -7.51 -8.07
C GLY A 79 2.55 -6.07 -7.58
N LYS A 80 2.95 -5.76 -6.34
CA LYS A 80 2.80 -4.41 -5.78
C LYS A 80 3.79 -3.41 -6.39
N SER A 81 5.03 -3.81 -6.67
CA SER A 81 5.96 -3.00 -7.47
C SER A 81 5.40 -2.71 -8.87
N ALA A 82 4.79 -3.70 -9.50
CA ALA A 82 4.16 -3.51 -10.81
C ALA A 82 2.96 -2.57 -10.75
N CYS A 83 2.15 -2.58 -9.68
CA CYS A 83 1.06 -1.60 -9.47
C CYS A 83 1.59 -0.16 -9.37
N ASP A 84 2.69 0.05 -8.66
CA ASP A 84 3.33 1.36 -8.53
C ASP A 84 3.89 1.84 -9.87
N ARG A 85 4.59 0.97 -10.57
CA ARG A 85 5.13 1.25 -11.90
C ARG A 85 4.03 1.53 -12.92
N LEU A 86 2.98 0.72 -12.94
CA LEU A 86 1.82 0.92 -13.80
C LEU A 86 1.17 2.29 -13.57
N SER A 87 1.00 2.69 -12.31
CA SER A 87 0.46 4.02 -11.98
C SER A 87 1.33 5.15 -12.50
N SER A 88 2.66 4.99 -12.40
CA SER A 88 3.62 5.99 -12.89
C SER A 88 3.62 6.11 -14.42
N ASP A 89 3.59 4.97 -15.13
CA ASP A 89 3.58 4.95 -16.60
C ASP A 89 2.25 5.48 -17.15
N MET A 90 1.11 5.06 -16.59
CA MET A 90 -0.20 5.60 -16.94
C MET A 90 -0.27 7.13 -16.73
N ALA A 91 0.38 7.66 -15.69
CA ALA A 91 0.40 9.10 -15.45
C ALA A 91 1.11 9.89 -16.57
N VAL A 92 2.15 9.31 -17.19
CA VAL A 92 2.83 9.92 -18.33
C VAL A 92 1.88 9.97 -19.54
N GLU A 93 1.22 8.84 -19.83
CA GLU A 93 0.34 8.72 -20.99
C GLU A 93 -0.94 9.59 -20.87
N LEU A 94 -1.47 9.70 -19.64
CA LEU A 94 -2.75 10.38 -19.36
C LEU A 94 -2.61 11.90 -19.07
N LYS A 95 -1.38 12.40 -18.97
CA LYS A 95 -1.13 13.79 -18.57
C LYS A 95 -1.79 14.81 -19.46
N GLN A 96 -1.77 14.61 -20.79
CA GLN A 96 -2.35 15.53 -21.78
C GLN A 96 -3.89 15.58 -21.69
N ASP A 97 -4.50 14.53 -21.13
CA ASP A 97 -5.94 14.43 -20.95
C ASP A 97 -6.41 14.92 -19.57
N ASN A 98 -5.50 15.52 -18.79
CA ASN A 98 -5.80 15.98 -17.42
C ASN A 98 -6.37 14.88 -16.52
N ILE A 99 -5.83 13.65 -16.64
CA ILE A 99 -6.20 12.50 -15.85
C ILE A 99 -5.04 12.15 -14.91
N ALA A 100 -5.31 12.11 -13.62
CA ALA A 100 -4.33 11.70 -12.62
C ALA A 100 -4.33 10.17 -12.47
N ALA A 101 -3.15 9.54 -12.45
CA ALA A 101 -2.96 8.15 -12.07
C ALA A 101 -2.03 8.09 -10.85
N ILE A 102 -2.53 7.54 -9.73
CA ILE A 102 -1.89 7.68 -8.42
C ILE A 102 -1.85 6.29 -7.75
N SER A 103 -0.68 5.92 -7.25
CA SER A 103 -0.56 4.74 -6.39
C SER A 103 -0.83 5.13 -4.93
N ILE A 104 -1.66 4.35 -4.24
CA ILE A 104 -2.05 4.57 -2.84
C ILE A 104 -1.51 3.42 -1.99
N TRP A 105 -0.79 3.77 -0.94
CA TRP A 105 -0.24 2.82 0.01
C TRP A 105 -0.95 2.94 1.36
N PRO A 106 -1.90 2.07 1.66
CA PRO A 106 -2.40 1.91 3.02
C PRO A 106 -1.30 1.40 3.96
N GLY A 107 -1.51 1.61 5.25
CA GLY A 107 -0.81 0.88 6.29
C GLY A 107 -1.26 -0.59 6.36
N ILE A 108 -1.18 -1.18 7.53
CA ILE A 108 -1.74 -2.52 7.75
C ILE A 108 -3.23 -2.35 8.00
N VAL A 109 -4.05 -2.77 7.05
CA VAL A 109 -5.50 -2.59 7.13
C VAL A 109 -6.14 -3.79 7.79
N GLY A 110 -6.76 -3.57 8.96
CA GLY A 110 -7.47 -4.60 9.74
C GLY A 110 -8.80 -5.00 9.09
N THR A 111 -8.73 -5.73 7.97
CA THR A 111 -9.88 -6.41 7.37
C THR A 111 -10.12 -7.76 8.07
N GLU A 112 -11.30 -8.37 7.87
CA GLU A 112 -11.64 -9.67 8.47
C GLU A 112 -10.60 -10.74 8.08
N GLN A 113 -10.15 -10.77 6.83
CA GLN A 113 -9.16 -11.74 6.35
C GLN A 113 -7.78 -11.50 6.96
N ILE A 114 -7.35 -10.24 7.05
CA ILE A 114 -6.06 -9.89 7.66
C ILE A 114 -6.08 -10.14 9.16
N THR A 115 -7.18 -9.84 9.84
CA THR A 115 -7.34 -10.12 11.28
C THR A 115 -7.32 -11.64 11.56
N ALA A 116 -7.99 -12.44 10.73
CA ALA A 116 -7.95 -13.89 10.85
C ALA A 116 -6.53 -14.43 10.57
N PHE A 117 -5.86 -13.95 9.55
CA PHE A 117 -4.49 -14.35 9.25
C PHE A 117 -3.52 -13.97 10.38
N ALA A 118 -3.63 -12.77 10.93
CA ALA A 118 -2.81 -12.32 12.05
C ALA A 118 -2.96 -13.20 13.30
N ALA A 119 -4.17 -13.69 13.57
CA ALA A 119 -4.41 -14.57 14.69
C ALA A 119 -3.70 -15.94 14.57
N GLU A 120 -3.35 -16.37 13.37
CA GLU A 120 -2.63 -17.61 13.07
C GLU A 120 -1.10 -17.40 13.00
N THR A 121 -0.64 -16.14 12.96
CA THR A 121 0.77 -15.80 12.75
C THR A 121 1.49 -15.68 14.09
N ASP A 122 2.70 -16.25 14.19
CA ASP A 122 3.56 -16.09 15.36
C ASP A 122 4.10 -14.67 15.46
N THR A 123 3.55 -13.89 16.38
CA THR A 123 3.96 -12.50 16.64
C THR A 123 5.29 -12.39 17.39
N GLY A 124 5.84 -13.49 17.87
CA GLY A 124 7.16 -13.54 18.51
C GLY A 124 8.32 -13.58 17.52
N SER A 125 8.05 -13.92 16.25
CA SER A 125 9.05 -13.93 15.17
C SER A 125 9.19 -12.58 14.49
N PRO A 126 10.35 -12.25 13.89
CA PRO A 126 10.52 -11.05 13.08
C PRO A 126 9.52 -10.97 11.91
N GLU A 127 9.20 -12.10 11.32
CA GLU A 127 8.24 -12.23 10.21
C GLU A 127 6.80 -11.96 10.67
N GLY A 128 6.47 -12.24 11.94
CA GLY A 128 5.16 -12.02 12.54
C GLY A 128 4.93 -10.62 13.12
N ASN A 129 5.90 -9.76 13.08
CA ASN A 129 5.82 -8.42 13.69
C ASN A 129 4.67 -7.53 13.18
N TRP A 130 4.11 -7.81 12.02
CA TRP A 130 2.96 -7.08 11.47
C TRP A 130 1.62 -7.51 12.12
N ALA A 131 1.57 -8.70 12.71
CA ALA A 131 0.33 -9.37 13.12
C ALA A 131 -0.23 -8.92 14.48
N ASP A 132 0.56 -8.22 15.30
CA ASP A 132 0.16 -7.81 16.65
C ASP A 132 -0.79 -6.62 16.74
N GLY A 133 -1.25 -6.11 15.60
CA GLY A 133 -2.17 -4.96 15.54
C GLY A 133 -1.49 -3.61 15.73
N TYR A 134 -0.18 -3.55 15.87
CA TYR A 134 0.53 -2.28 16.01
C TYR A 134 0.37 -1.40 14.76
N ASN A 135 -0.05 -0.16 14.97
CA ASN A 135 -0.22 0.85 13.93
C ASN A 135 -1.18 0.45 12.79
N TRP A 136 -2.12 -0.44 13.07
CA TRP A 136 -3.14 -0.81 12.11
C TRP A 136 -4.12 0.34 11.84
N GLU A 137 -4.72 0.32 10.66
CA GLU A 137 -5.77 1.24 10.25
C GLU A 137 -7.02 0.47 9.81
N THR A 138 -8.17 1.14 9.85
CA THR A 138 -9.39 0.57 9.29
C THR A 138 -9.52 0.88 7.79
N PRO A 139 -10.30 0.11 7.03
CA PRO A 139 -10.59 0.44 5.62
C PRO A 139 -11.17 1.84 5.43
N LEU A 140 -11.82 2.39 6.47
CA LEU A 140 -12.41 3.72 6.44
C LEU A 140 -11.37 4.83 6.25
N LEU A 141 -10.17 4.71 6.86
CA LEU A 141 -9.13 5.73 6.72
C LEU A 141 -8.65 5.85 5.28
N ALA A 142 -8.40 4.71 4.62
CA ALA A 142 -8.02 4.68 3.20
C ALA A 142 -9.11 5.31 2.33
N GLY A 143 -10.39 4.97 2.56
CA GLY A 143 -11.52 5.56 1.85
C GLY A 143 -11.61 7.09 2.03
N ARG A 144 -11.46 7.58 3.27
CA ARG A 144 -11.43 9.02 3.57
C ARG A 144 -10.26 9.74 2.89
N ALA A 145 -9.07 9.13 2.91
CA ALA A 145 -7.88 9.70 2.27
C ALA A 145 -8.05 9.81 0.76
N ILE A 146 -8.60 8.79 0.10
CA ILE A 146 -8.89 8.80 -1.33
C ILE A 146 -9.95 9.86 -1.65
N ALA A 147 -11.03 9.94 -0.88
CA ALA A 147 -12.08 10.94 -1.09
C ALA A 147 -11.53 12.37 -0.97
N ALA A 148 -10.72 12.65 0.04
CA ALA A 148 -10.09 13.95 0.22
C ALA A 148 -9.10 14.28 -0.91
N LEU A 149 -8.26 13.30 -1.30
CA LEU A 149 -7.30 13.45 -2.39
C LEU A 149 -8.01 13.74 -3.73
N THR A 150 -9.09 13.03 -4.03
CA THR A 150 -9.82 13.20 -5.30
C THR A 150 -10.63 14.49 -5.34
N SER A 151 -10.90 15.10 -4.20
CA SER A 151 -11.53 16.43 -4.08
C SER A 151 -10.50 17.58 -4.05
N ASP A 152 -9.21 17.29 -4.03
CA ASP A 152 -8.17 18.33 -4.02
C ASP A 152 -8.05 18.94 -5.43
N PRO A 153 -8.27 20.27 -5.60
CA PRO A 153 -8.14 20.93 -6.90
C PRO A 153 -6.73 20.83 -7.48
N LYS A 154 -5.75 20.48 -6.65
CA LYS A 154 -4.35 20.27 -7.06
C LYS A 154 -4.00 18.79 -7.24
N VAL A 155 -4.98 17.91 -7.44
CA VAL A 155 -4.78 16.45 -7.54
C VAL A 155 -3.74 16.06 -8.59
N MET A 156 -3.62 16.79 -9.68
CA MET A 156 -2.61 16.54 -10.73
C MET A 156 -1.16 16.62 -10.24
N GLN A 157 -0.87 17.30 -9.12
CA GLN A 157 0.47 17.30 -8.54
C GLN A 157 0.89 15.94 -7.94
N TYR A 158 -0.05 15.03 -7.71
CA TYR A 158 0.19 13.68 -7.19
C TYR A 158 0.26 12.61 -8.28
N THR A 159 -0.06 12.96 -9.53
CA THR A 159 -0.03 12.00 -10.64
C THR A 159 1.35 11.38 -10.80
N GLY A 160 1.42 10.08 -11.04
CA GLY A 160 2.65 9.31 -11.16
C GLY A 160 3.39 9.04 -9.84
N LYS A 161 2.81 9.41 -8.70
CA LYS A 161 3.48 9.30 -7.39
C LYS A 161 2.76 8.31 -6.48
N MET A 162 3.54 7.68 -5.61
CA MET A 162 3.04 6.89 -4.48
C MET A 162 2.60 7.82 -3.35
N GLN A 163 1.43 7.57 -2.78
CA GLN A 163 0.86 8.34 -1.67
C GLN A 163 0.57 7.40 -0.49
N ILE A 164 1.16 7.66 0.67
CA ILE A 164 0.90 6.91 1.90
C ILE A 164 -0.38 7.44 2.56
N VAL A 165 -1.33 6.56 2.87
CA VAL A 165 -2.63 6.92 3.46
C VAL A 165 -2.46 7.73 4.75
N ALA A 166 -1.56 7.33 5.65
CA ALA A 166 -1.28 8.07 6.88
C ALA A 166 -0.79 9.51 6.63
N GLU A 167 -0.05 9.76 5.54
CA GLU A 167 0.43 11.10 5.17
C GLU A 167 -0.67 11.95 4.53
N LEU A 168 -1.54 11.34 3.74
CA LEU A 168 -2.74 12.00 3.24
C LEU A 168 -3.68 12.34 4.40
N ALA A 169 -3.86 11.43 5.36
CA ALA A 169 -4.66 11.69 6.56
C ALA A 169 -4.11 12.85 7.38
N GLU A 170 -2.80 12.93 7.57
CA GLU A 170 -2.15 14.06 8.22
C GLU A 170 -2.39 15.37 7.45
N LYS A 171 -2.16 15.36 6.13
CA LYS A 171 -2.34 16.54 5.27
C LYS A 171 -3.77 17.08 5.27
N TYR A 172 -4.75 16.19 5.20
CA TYR A 172 -6.17 16.56 5.16
C TYR A 172 -6.85 16.57 6.54
N ASN A 173 -6.06 16.42 7.62
CA ASN A 173 -6.54 16.40 9.00
C ASN A 173 -7.62 15.34 9.25
N LEU A 174 -7.45 14.15 8.68
CA LEU A 174 -8.35 13.02 8.83
C LEU A 174 -7.95 12.17 10.05
N VAL A 175 -8.94 11.50 10.61
CA VAL A 175 -8.76 10.50 11.67
C VAL A 175 -9.46 9.21 11.27
N ASP A 176 -8.99 8.09 11.80
CA ASP A 176 -9.64 6.80 11.66
C ASP A 176 -10.88 6.70 12.55
N ARG A 177 -11.56 5.53 12.54
CA ARG A 177 -12.84 5.31 13.23
C ARG A 177 -12.83 5.76 14.68
N ASP A 178 -11.79 5.41 15.43
CA ASP A 178 -11.68 5.67 16.88
C ASP A 178 -10.85 6.92 17.21
N GLY A 179 -10.77 7.86 16.27
CA GLY A 179 -9.91 9.04 16.42
C GLY A 179 -8.41 8.75 16.29
N ASN A 180 -8.05 7.50 15.95
CA ASN A 180 -6.67 7.11 15.77
C ASN A 180 -6.03 7.79 14.55
N ARG A 181 -4.72 8.02 14.63
CA ARG A 181 -3.88 8.53 13.55
C ARG A 181 -2.65 7.63 13.41
N PRO A 182 -2.70 6.62 12.54
CA PRO A 182 -1.55 5.75 12.30
C PRO A 182 -0.34 6.56 11.86
N ALA A 183 0.84 6.15 12.32
CA ALA A 183 2.09 6.75 11.86
C ALA A 183 2.38 6.34 10.41
N SER A 184 3.00 7.23 9.63
CA SER A 184 3.44 6.91 8.28
C SER A 184 4.42 5.74 8.29
N LEU A 185 4.31 4.86 7.28
CA LEU A 185 5.21 3.72 7.08
C LEU A 185 6.69 4.10 7.01
N ARG A 186 7.01 5.34 6.64
CA ARG A 186 8.39 5.87 6.63
C ARG A 186 8.76 6.70 7.85
N SER A 187 7.91 6.76 8.88
CA SER A 187 8.20 7.47 10.13
C SER A 187 9.04 6.61 11.08
N LEU A 188 9.97 7.23 11.79
CA LEU A 188 10.69 6.57 12.89
C LEU A 188 9.74 6.02 13.94
N ARG A 189 8.59 6.70 14.17
CA ARG A 189 7.52 6.24 15.07
C ARG A 189 6.89 4.92 14.64
N PHE A 190 6.91 4.61 13.33
CA PHE A 190 6.49 3.30 12.80
C PHE A 190 7.67 2.33 12.72
N ILE A 191 8.77 2.73 12.09
CA ILE A 191 9.87 1.83 11.73
C ILE A 191 10.53 1.21 12.96
N LEU A 192 10.83 2.01 14.00
CA LEU A 192 11.53 1.50 15.18
C LEU A 192 10.67 0.48 15.97
N PRO A 193 9.39 0.75 16.31
CA PRO A 193 8.55 -0.23 16.97
C PRO A 193 8.20 -1.42 16.08
N PHE A 194 8.17 -1.28 14.76
CA PHE A 194 7.96 -2.37 13.83
C PHE A 194 9.16 -3.32 13.80
N ALA A 195 10.38 -2.77 13.71
CA ALA A 195 11.62 -3.55 13.72
C ALA A 195 11.95 -4.13 15.10
N PHE A 196 11.60 -3.44 16.19
CA PHE A 196 11.95 -3.81 17.56
C PHE A 196 10.73 -3.73 18.46
N ALA A 197 10.05 -4.85 18.69
CA ALA A 197 8.82 -4.96 19.48
C ALA A 197 8.86 -4.25 20.86
N PRO A 198 9.96 -4.27 21.66
CA PRO A 198 10.03 -3.56 22.93
C PRO A 198 9.75 -2.05 22.84
N PHE A 199 10.02 -1.42 21.70
CA PHE A 199 9.74 0.01 21.50
C PHE A 199 8.25 0.35 21.31
N ARG A 200 7.36 -0.65 21.08
CA ARG A 200 5.92 -0.43 20.82
C ARG A 200 5.23 0.27 21.97
N LYS A 201 5.52 -0.12 23.21
CA LYS A 201 4.98 0.56 24.40
C LYS A 201 5.40 2.03 24.53
N TYR A 202 6.48 2.41 23.87
CA TYR A 202 7.00 3.79 23.88
C TYR A 202 6.79 4.51 22.55
N ALA A 203 6.05 3.93 21.61
CA ALA A 203 5.88 4.47 20.25
C ALA A 203 5.39 5.92 20.24
N LYS A 204 4.50 6.31 21.17
CA LYS A 204 4.00 7.69 21.29
C LYS A 204 5.07 8.70 21.67
N LEU A 205 6.16 8.26 22.32
CA LEU A 205 7.29 9.12 22.71
C LEU A 205 8.31 9.27 21.58
N ILE A 206 8.29 8.38 20.58
CA ILE A 206 9.19 8.46 19.43
C ILE A 206 8.76 9.61 18.53
N PRO A 207 9.68 10.49 18.13
CA PRO A 207 9.37 11.59 17.22
C PRO A 207 8.79 11.09 15.89
N ASN A 208 7.75 11.78 15.38
CA ASN A 208 7.16 11.48 14.08
C ASN A 208 8.01 12.09 12.95
N VAL A 209 9.28 11.71 12.89
CA VAL A 209 10.22 12.13 11.84
C VAL A 209 10.14 11.16 10.67
N LYS A 210 9.80 11.67 9.49
CA LYS A 210 9.68 10.87 8.26
C LYS A 210 11.04 10.77 7.58
N LEU A 211 11.49 9.56 7.30
CA LEU A 211 12.69 9.34 6.50
C LEU A 211 12.48 9.86 5.07
N PRO A 212 13.45 10.58 4.50
CA PRO A 212 13.40 10.97 3.10
C PRO A 212 13.36 9.75 2.17
N TRP A 213 12.60 9.85 1.07
CA TRP A 213 12.44 8.77 0.10
C TRP A 213 13.77 8.22 -0.44
N PHE A 214 14.76 9.08 -0.65
CA PHE A 214 16.05 8.65 -1.17
C PHE A 214 16.81 7.71 -0.21
N LEU A 215 16.64 7.87 1.11
CA LEU A 215 17.25 6.96 2.09
C LEU A 215 16.58 5.59 2.06
N LEU A 216 15.26 5.55 1.92
CA LEU A 216 14.52 4.29 1.79
C LEU A 216 14.91 3.57 0.51
N LEU A 217 14.90 4.26 -0.63
CA LEU A 217 15.30 3.70 -1.92
C LEU A 217 16.75 3.21 -1.90
N TRP A 218 17.66 3.94 -1.29
CA TRP A 218 19.06 3.53 -1.15
C TRP A 218 19.20 2.28 -0.28
N GLY A 219 18.47 2.20 0.83
CA GLY A 219 18.45 1.01 1.69
C GLY A 219 17.97 -0.22 0.91
N MET A 220 16.93 -0.06 0.12
CA MET A 220 16.31 -1.14 -0.64
C MET A 220 17.13 -1.62 -1.84
N LEU A 221 17.93 -0.74 -2.45
CA LEU A 221 18.91 -1.15 -3.48
C LEU A 221 19.99 -2.10 -2.90
N ARG A 222 20.20 -2.08 -1.58
CA ARG A 222 21.15 -2.97 -0.89
C ARG A 222 20.50 -4.21 -0.32
N SER A 223 19.27 -4.10 0.17
CA SER A 223 18.51 -5.21 0.71
C SER A 223 17.02 -4.88 0.71
N PRO A 224 16.15 -5.72 0.13
CA PRO A 224 14.71 -5.54 0.23
C PRO A 224 14.15 -5.88 1.62
N LYS A 225 14.98 -6.44 2.51
CA LYS A 225 14.61 -6.76 3.89
C LYS A 225 15.01 -5.60 4.80
N ILE A 226 14.02 -4.77 5.15
CA ILE A 226 14.16 -3.66 6.10
C ILE A 226 13.31 -3.98 7.32
#